data_fbe3d602e410e4aefcffd5cabfd0ea2b
#
_entry.id   fbe3d602e410e4aefcffd5cabfd0ea2b
#
_cell.length_a   1.000
_cell.length_b   1.000
_cell.length_c   1.000
_cell.angle_alpha   90.00
_cell.angle_beta   90.00
_cell.angle_gamma   90.00
#
_symmetry.space_group_name_H-M   'P 1'
#
loop_
_entity.id
_entity.type
_entity.pdbx_description
1 polymer ?
#
loop_
_entity_poly.entity_id
_entity_poly.type
_entity_poly.pdbx_seq_one_letter_code
_entity_poly.pdbx_strand_id
1 'polypeptide(L)'
;MAIKAICRDCLWTGPDPAGPPDGRCPACGSRRIVADPELDQLSIAHMDCDAFYASVEKRDRPELRDRPVIVGGGKRGVVSTACYVARQYGVGSAMPMFKALKACPEAVVIKPDFTKYVFESQRILGALGQLTPLIQPLSLDEAWVDLSGTERLNGGPPAFQLIRFQKQIEDQTGLTVSIGLAPNRFLAKMASEMDKPRGFSVVGATNAQALLAPRPVTALPGVGPVFGK
;
A
#
# COMPACT_ATOMS: atom_id res chain seq x y z
N MET A 1 4.12 19.88 -20.10
CA MET A 1 3.75 20.53 -18.83
C MET A 1 4.13 19.61 -17.68
N ALA A 2 4.64 20.15 -16.58
CA ALA A 2 4.92 19.40 -15.36
C ALA A 2 3.60 18.87 -14.77
N ILE A 3 3.58 17.61 -14.33
CA ILE A 3 2.44 16.98 -13.66
C ILE A 3 2.68 17.06 -12.16
N LYS A 4 1.95 17.90 -11.45
CA LYS A 4 2.08 18.11 -10.01
C LYS A 4 0.87 17.61 -9.21
N ALA A 5 -0.24 17.31 -9.89
CA ALA A 5 -1.42 16.70 -9.29
C ALA A 5 -2.02 15.64 -10.20
N ILE A 6 -2.52 14.55 -9.62
CA ILE A 6 -3.14 13.42 -10.34
C ILE A 6 -4.38 12.96 -9.59
N CYS A 7 -5.49 12.78 -10.29
CA CYS A 7 -6.66 12.11 -9.74
C CYS A 7 -6.49 10.58 -9.81
N ARG A 8 -6.64 9.91 -8.68
CA ARG A 8 -6.48 8.45 -8.57
C ARG A 8 -7.64 7.65 -9.19
N ASP A 9 -8.77 8.31 -9.48
CA ASP A 9 -9.94 7.64 -10.04
C ASP A 9 -10.03 7.76 -11.56
N CYS A 10 -9.84 8.97 -12.12
CA CYS A 10 -9.98 9.19 -13.56
C CYS A 10 -8.68 9.51 -14.30
N LEU A 11 -7.54 9.57 -13.59
CA LEU A 11 -6.22 9.87 -14.13
C LEU A 11 -6.10 11.32 -14.69
N TRP A 12 -7.00 12.23 -14.33
CA TRP A 12 -6.81 13.65 -14.61
C TRP A 12 -5.49 14.13 -14.04
N THR A 13 -4.79 15.00 -14.77
CA THR A 13 -3.51 15.60 -14.34
C THR A 13 -3.57 17.12 -14.35
N GLY A 14 -2.89 17.75 -13.40
CA GLY A 14 -2.78 19.21 -13.28
C GLY A 14 -1.37 19.67 -12.91
N PRO A 15 -1.06 20.96 -13.19
CA PRO A 15 0.26 21.54 -12.92
C PRO A 15 0.41 22.10 -11.49
N ASP A 16 -0.68 22.24 -10.74
CA ASP A 16 -0.65 22.84 -9.41
C ASP A 16 -0.24 21.82 -8.33
N PRO A 17 0.86 22.03 -7.61
CA PRO A 17 1.31 21.15 -6.54
C PRO A 17 0.41 21.18 -5.29
N ALA A 18 -0.47 22.19 -5.13
CA ALA A 18 -1.50 22.21 -4.09
C ALA A 18 -2.75 21.42 -4.47
N GLY A 19 -2.83 20.98 -5.74
CA GLY A 19 -4.01 20.34 -6.30
C GLY A 19 -5.13 21.34 -6.64
N PRO A 20 -6.32 20.85 -7.01
CA PRO A 20 -7.47 21.69 -7.30
C PRO A 20 -7.91 22.52 -6.07
N PRO A 21 -8.34 23.78 -6.22
CA PRO A 21 -8.64 24.70 -5.11
C PRO A 21 -9.70 24.18 -4.13
N ASP A 22 -10.66 23.41 -4.62
CA ASP A 22 -11.74 22.80 -3.81
C ASP A 22 -11.42 21.38 -3.32
N GLY A 23 -10.20 20.88 -3.58
CA GLY A 23 -9.76 19.53 -3.28
C GLY A 23 -10.50 18.44 -4.07
N ARG A 24 -11.19 18.82 -5.16
CA ARG A 24 -11.94 17.90 -6.02
C ARG A 24 -11.37 17.87 -7.42
N CYS A 25 -11.38 16.68 -8.02
CA CYS A 25 -11.00 16.52 -9.41
C CYS A 25 -11.96 17.31 -10.34
N PRO A 26 -11.47 18.22 -11.19
CA PRO A 26 -12.33 18.96 -12.10
C PRO A 26 -12.98 18.11 -13.18
N ALA A 27 -12.43 16.90 -13.44
CA ALA A 27 -12.96 15.99 -14.44
C ALA A 27 -14.04 15.03 -13.89
N CYS A 28 -13.93 14.54 -12.64
CA CYS A 28 -14.84 13.53 -12.10
C CYS A 28 -15.38 13.83 -10.70
N GLY A 29 -15.01 14.95 -10.07
CA GLY A 29 -15.46 15.34 -8.73
C GLY A 29 -14.84 14.56 -7.57
N SER A 30 -13.97 13.59 -7.83
CA SER A 30 -13.30 12.78 -6.79
C SER A 30 -12.42 13.64 -5.89
N ARG A 31 -12.36 13.28 -4.61
CA ARG A 31 -11.41 13.84 -3.63
C ARG A 31 -10.09 13.08 -3.55
N ARG A 32 -9.94 11.98 -4.31
CA ARG A 32 -8.73 11.16 -4.31
C ARG A 32 -7.67 11.77 -5.24
N ILE A 33 -7.18 12.94 -4.84
CA ILE A 33 -6.11 13.68 -5.54
C ILE A 33 -4.80 13.43 -4.80
N VAL A 34 -3.77 13.13 -5.57
CA VAL A 34 -2.36 13.16 -5.13
C VAL A 34 -1.75 14.40 -5.71
N ALA A 35 -1.17 15.25 -4.88
CA ALA A 35 -0.50 16.48 -5.30
C ALA A 35 0.77 16.69 -4.49
N ASP A 36 1.87 17.01 -5.17
CA ASP A 36 3.17 17.29 -4.55
C ASP A 36 4.07 18.08 -5.52
N PRO A 37 4.88 19.03 -5.04
CA PRO A 37 5.83 19.78 -5.88
C PRO A 37 6.84 18.92 -6.64
N GLU A 38 7.19 17.74 -6.08
CA GLU A 38 8.19 16.83 -6.64
C GLU A 38 7.55 15.62 -7.36
N LEU A 39 6.22 15.59 -7.54
CA LEU A 39 5.46 14.44 -8.03
C LEU A 39 5.96 13.87 -9.36
N ASP A 40 6.44 14.70 -10.26
CA ASP A 40 6.98 14.31 -11.57
C ASP A 40 8.50 14.01 -11.57
N GLN A 41 9.15 14.11 -10.42
CA GLN A 41 10.59 13.91 -10.27
C GLN A 41 10.94 12.66 -9.46
N LEU A 42 10.00 12.19 -8.63
CA LEU A 42 10.21 11.03 -7.78
C LEU A 42 10.03 9.73 -8.56
N SER A 43 10.90 8.76 -8.33
CA SER A 43 10.94 7.51 -9.08
C SER A 43 11.03 6.25 -8.21
N ILE A 44 11.41 6.37 -6.94
CA ILE A 44 11.52 5.23 -6.04
C ILE A 44 10.20 5.02 -5.31
N ALA A 45 9.63 3.83 -5.45
CA ALA A 45 8.39 3.50 -4.77
C ALA A 45 8.49 2.22 -3.94
N HIS A 46 7.61 2.13 -2.95
CA HIS A 46 7.31 0.91 -2.22
C HIS A 46 5.84 0.57 -2.40
N MET A 47 5.56 -0.64 -2.83
CA MET A 47 4.21 -1.22 -2.96
C MET A 47 4.01 -2.26 -1.86
N ASP A 48 2.82 -2.27 -1.26
CA ASP A 48 2.42 -3.22 -0.22
C ASP A 48 0.94 -3.58 -0.41
N CYS A 49 0.61 -4.86 -0.46
CA CYS A 49 -0.75 -5.34 -0.63
C CYS A 49 -1.53 -5.23 0.69
N ASP A 50 -2.70 -4.60 0.66
CA ASP A 50 -3.49 -4.31 1.86
C ASP A 50 -4.04 -5.58 2.51
N ALA A 51 -3.58 -5.89 3.73
CA ALA A 51 -3.96 -7.06 4.51
C ALA A 51 -3.98 -8.35 3.66
N PHE A 52 -2.92 -8.60 2.92
CA PHE A 52 -2.83 -9.47 1.75
C PHE A 52 -3.56 -10.81 1.89
N TYR A 53 -3.13 -11.69 2.81
CA TYR A 53 -3.75 -13.02 2.94
C TYR A 53 -5.23 -12.93 3.30
N ALA A 54 -5.59 -12.04 4.22
CA ALA A 54 -6.97 -11.86 4.61
C ALA A 54 -7.83 -11.25 3.48
N SER A 55 -7.25 -10.39 2.64
CA SER A 55 -7.93 -9.82 1.47
C SER A 55 -8.19 -10.87 0.40
N VAL A 56 -7.23 -11.76 0.13
CA VAL A 56 -7.41 -12.91 -0.78
C VAL A 56 -8.55 -13.81 -0.28
N GLU A 57 -8.56 -14.15 1.02
CA GLU A 57 -9.61 -15.00 1.58
C GLU A 57 -11.00 -14.35 1.53
N LYS A 58 -11.08 -13.04 1.79
CA LYS A 58 -12.36 -12.30 1.73
C LYS A 58 -12.86 -12.11 0.31
N ARG A 59 -11.96 -11.93 -0.67
CA ARG A 59 -12.31 -11.88 -2.09
C ARG A 59 -12.95 -13.18 -2.55
N ASP A 60 -12.33 -14.30 -2.20
CA ASP A 60 -12.78 -15.63 -2.63
C ASP A 60 -14.03 -16.13 -1.88
N ARG A 61 -14.36 -15.49 -0.76
CA ARG A 61 -15.49 -15.81 0.12
C ARG A 61 -16.29 -14.56 0.44
N PRO A 62 -17.23 -14.15 -0.43
CA PRO A 62 -18.00 -12.93 -0.28
C PRO A 62 -18.78 -12.83 1.04
N GLU A 63 -19.16 -13.94 1.64
CA GLU A 63 -19.83 -13.99 2.95
C GLU A 63 -18.94 -13.50 4.11
N LEU A 64 -17.63 -13.38 3.89
CA LEU A 64 -16.68 -12.84 4.87
C LEU A 64 -16.46 -11.34 4.74
N ARG A 65 -17.07 -10.69 3.75
CA ARG A 65 -16.80 -9.28 3.40
C ARG A 65 -16.83 -8.34 4.60
N ASP A 66 -17.84 -8.45 5.43
CA ASP A 66 -18.05 -7.55 6.57
C ASP A 66 -17.66 -8.18 7.91
N ARG A 67 -17.13 -9.41 7.89
CA ARG A 67 -16.71 -10.11 9.09
C ARG A 67 -15.25 -9.87 9.43
N PRO A 68 -14.87 -9.86 10.72
CA PRO A 68 -13.49 -9.90 11.14
C PRO A 68 -12.86 -11.23 10.72
N VAL A 69 -11.76 -11.17 9.95
CA VAL A 69 -11.02 -12.34 9.45
C VAL A 69 -9.58 -12.27 9.93
N ILE A 70 -9.10 -13.39 10.45
CA ILE A 70 -7.73 -13.59 10.88
C ILE A 70 -7.17 -14.79 10.11
N VAL A 71 -6.10 -14.59 9.36
CA VAL A 71 -5.33 -15.70 8.78
C VAL A 71 -4.21 -16.03 9.75
N GLY A 72 -4.16 -17.29 10.20
CA GLY A 72 -3.17 -17.70 11.18
C GLY A 72 -3.30 -19.20 11.54
N GLY A 73 -2.35 -19.71 12.29
CA GLY A 73 -2.27 -21.13 12.64
C GLY A 73 -2.48 -21.42 14.11
N GLY A 74 -3.31 -22.39 14.42
CA GLY A 74 -3.47 -23.08 15.71
C GLY A 74 -3.50 -22.24 16.97
N LYS A 75 -3.89 -22.83 18.12
CA LYS A 75 -3.95 -22.12 19.43
C LYS A 75 -2.61 -21.56 19.92
N ARG A 76 -1.48 -22.13 19.52
CA ARG A 76 -0.12 -21.69 19.89
C ARG A 76 0.59 -20.92 18.78
N GLY A 77 -0.08 -20.68 17.65
CA GLY A 77 0.45 -19.91 16.53
C GLY A 77 0.30 -18.40 16.72
N VAL A 78 0.68 -17.67 15.68
CA VAL A 78 0.52 -16.22 15.60
C VAL A 78 -0.40 -15.83 14.44
N VAL A 79 -0.91 -14.62 14.49
CA VAL A 79 -1.61 -13.98 13.38
C VAL A 79 -0.61 -13.72 12.25
N SER A 80 -0.84 -14.32 11.08
CA SER A 80 -0.10 -14.01 9.86
C SER A 80 -0.60 -12.70 9.27
N THR A 81 -1.94 -12.56 9.13
CA THR A 81 -2.57 -11.32 8.66
C THR A 81 -3.95 -11.17 9.30
N ALA A 82 -4.29 -9.96 9.73
CA ALA A 82 -5.62 -9.57 10.17
C ALA A 82 -6.25 -8.59 9.15
N CYS A 83 -7.49 -8.81 8.75
CA CYS A 83 -8.22 -7.87 7.90
C CYS A 83 -8.51 -6.56 8.67
N TYR A 84 -8.83 -5.48 7.94
CA TYR A 84 -9.06 -4.17 8.57
C TYR A 84 -10.20 -4.17 9.60
N VAL A 85 -11.23 -5.00 9.41
CA VAL A 85 -12.29 -5.19 10.43
C VAL A 85 -11.72 -5.78 11.71
N ALA A 86 -10.90 -6.84 11.63
CA ALA A 86 -10.26 -7.43 12.80
C ALA A 86 -9.25 -6.47 13.48
N ARG A 87 -8.57 -5.63 12.70
CA ARG A 87 -7.64 -4.60 13.23
C ARG A 87 -8.34 -3.55 14.11
N GLN A 88 -9.63 -3.27 13.88
CA GLN A 88 -10.41 -2.36 14.73
C GLN A 88 -10.57 -2.89 16.16
N TYR A 89 -10.49 -4.21 16.36
CA TYR A 89 -10.46 -4.85 17.69
C TYR A 89 -9.05 -4.95 18.28
N GLY A 90 -8.04 -4.28 17.67
CA GLY A 90 -6.65 -4.32 18.13
C GLY A 90 -5.87 -5.56 17.71
N VAL A 91 -6.40 -6.39 16.79
CA VAL A 91 -5.69 -7.56 16.27
C VAL A 91 -4.68 -7.13 15.22
N GLY A 92 -3.43 -7.59 15.35
CA GLY A 92 -2.34 -7.26 14.40
C GLY A 92 -1.50 -8.49 14.05
N SER A 93 -0.69 -8.36 13.00
CA SER A 93 0.28 -9.37 12.59
C SER A 93 1.27 -9.67 13.72
N ALA A 94 1.77 -10.90 13.78
CA ALA A 94 2.62 -11.45 14.82
C ALA A 94 1.99 -11.56 16.22
N MET A 95 0.73 -11.10 16.42
CA MET A 95 0.03 -11.28 17.70
C MET A 95 -0.21 -12.77 17.96
N PRO A 96 0.03 -13.28 19.21
CA PRO A 96 -0.35 -14.65 19.56
C PRO A 96 -1.85 -14.90 19.36
N MET A 97 -2.23 -16.04 18.74
CA MET A 97 -3.61 -16.35 18.39
C MET A 97 -4.56 -16.29 19.60
N PHE A 98 -4.12 -16.75 20.77
CA PHE A 98 -4.95 -16.69 21.97
C PHE A 98 -5.29 -15.26 22.41
N LYS A 99 -4.37 -14.30 22.19
CA LYS A 99 -4.63 -12.87 22.45
C LYS A 99 -5.56 -12.29 21.40
N ALA A 100 -5.34 -12.64 20.13
CA ALA A 100 -6.19 -12.20 19.02
C ALA A 100 -7.64 -12.66 19.21
N LEU A 101 -7.87 -13.91 19.57
CA LEU A 101 -9.21 -14.46 19.84
C LEU A 101 -9.84 -13.88 21.11
N LYS A 102 -9.05 -13.48 22.10
CA LYS A 102 -9.56 -12.76 23.26
C LYS A 102 -10.01 -11.34 22.91
N ALA A 103 -9.28 -10.67 22.00
CA ALA A 103 -9.60 -9.33 21.54
C ALA A 103 -10.78 -9.30 20.56
N CYS A 104 -10.91 -10.31 19.69
CA CYS A 104 -11.98 -10.45 18.71
C CYS A 104 -12.53 -11.89 18.71
N PRO A 105 -13.43 -12.24 19.66
CA PRO A 105 -13.95 -13.61 19.81
C PRO A 105 -14.76 -14.11 18.61
N GLU A 106 -15.38 -13.20 17.87
CA GLU A 106 -16.21 -13.47 16.68
C GLU A 106 -15.41 -13.58 15.38
N ALA A 107 -14.06 -13.44 15.45
CA ALA A 107 -13.23 -13.51 14.28
C ALA A 107 -13.28 -14.89 13.60
N VAL A 108 -13.43 -14.88 12.28
CA VAL A 108 -13.26 -16.08 11.46
C VAL A 108 -11.77 -16.34 11.30
N VAL A 109 -11.32 -17.45 11.85
CA VAL A 109 -9.91 -17.87 11.72
C VAL A 109 -9.77 -18.79 10.53
N ILE A 110 -8.87 -18.43 9.61
CA ILE A 110 -8.58 -19.18 8.39
C ILE A 110 -7.13 -19.67 8.46
N LYS A 111 -6.94 -20.95 8.18
CA LYS A 111 -5.61 -21.53 8.06
C LYS A 111 -4.93 -21.00 6.78
N PRO A 112 -3.65 -20.59 6.83
CA PRO A 112 -2.95 -20.07 5.66
C PRO A 112 -2.91 -21.07 4.49
N ASP A 113 -3.20 -20.59 3.29
CA ASP A 113 -3.00 -21.30 2.03
C ASP A 113 -1.91 -20.58 1.20
N PHE A 114 -0.67 -20.97 1.45
CA PHE A 114 0.47 -20.34 0.77
C PHE A 114 0.51 -20.60 -0.73
N THR A 115 -0.07 -21.68 -1.24
CA THR A 115 -0.15 -21.93 -2.68
C THR A 115 -0.96 -20.84 -3.37
N LYS A 116 -2.11 -20.50 -2.79
CA LYS A 116 -2.97 -19.41 -3.26
C LYS A 116 -2.25 -18.06 -3.19
N TYR A 117 -1.60 -17.76 -2.06
CA TYR A 117 -0.95 -16.45 -1.85
C TYR A 117 0.25 -16.25 -2.77
N VAL A 118 1.05 -17.29 -2.99
CA VAL A 118 2.16 -17.26 -3.97
C VAL A 118 1.65 -16.98 -5.38
N PHE A 119 0.56 -17.63 -5.78
CA PHE A 119 -0.05 -17.41 -7.09
C PHE A 119 -0.48 -15.95 -7.29
N GLU A 120 -1.20 -15.37 -6.31
CA GLU A 120 -1.63 -13.97 -6.38
C GLU A 120 -0.43 -12.99 -6.32
N SER A 121 0.56 -13.27 -5.48
CA SER A 121 1.80 -12.51 -5.43
C SER A 121 2.49 -12.45 -6.79
N GLN A 122 2.64 -13.59 -7.47
CA GLN A 122 3.26 -13.66 -8.80
C GLN A 122 2.49 -12.86 -9.85
N ARG A 123 1.15 -12.84 -9.78
CA ARG A 123 0.32 -12.02 -10.68
C ARG A 123 0.59 -10.53 -10.47
N ILE A 124 0.62 -10.06 -9.21
CA ILE A 124 0.84 -8.66 -8.86
C ILE A 124 2.27 -8.23 -9.21
N LEU A 125 3.27 -9.01 -8.82
CA LEU A 125 4.67 -8.72 -9.13
C LEU A 125 4.96 -8.80 -10.63
N GLY A 126 4.32 -9.73 -11.34
CA GLY A 126 4.40 -9.82 -12.80
C GLY A 126 3.84 -8.58 -13.50
N ALA A 127 2.72 -8.04 -13.03
CA ALA A 127 2.16 -6.79 -13.53
C ALA A 127 3.07 -5.58 -13.20
N LEU A 128 3.67 -5.55 -12.01
CA LEU A 128 4.64 -4.52 -11.63
C LEU A 128 5.88 -4.59 -12.53
N GLY A 129 6.33 -5.81 -12.90
CA GLY A 129 7.45 -6.06 -13.81
C GLY A 129 7.27 -5.51 -15.23
N GLN A 130 6.05 -5.22 -15.64
CA GLN A 130 5.76 -4.57 -16.92
C GLN A 130 6.10 -3.08 -16.91
N LEU A 131 6.20 -2.45 -15.74
CA LEU A 131 6.57 -1.04 -15.61
C LEU A 131 8.09 -0.83 -15.65
N THR A 132 8.84 -1.73 -15.02
CA THR A 132 10.32 -1.67 -14.94
C THR A 132 10.90 -3.05 -14.55
N PRO A 133 12.08 -3.41 -15.01
CA PRO A 133 12.81 -4.58 -14.53
C PRO A 133 13.44 -4.36 -13.13
N LEU A 134 13.52 -3.11 -12.66
CA LEU A 134 14.19 -2.75 -11.40
C LEU A 134 13.24 -2.92 -10.21
N ILE A 135 12.87 -4.17 -9.93
CA ILE A 135 12.00 -4.57 -8.82
C ILE A 135 12.81 -5.38 -7.83
N GLN A 136 12.60 -5.11 -6.54
CA GLN A 136 13.14 -5.91 -5.46
C GLN A 136 11.99 -6.35 -4.54
N PRO A 137 11.47 -7.58 -4.72
CA PRO A 137 10.53 -8.17 -3.78
C PRO A 137 11.14 -8.30 -2.38
N LEU A 138 10.36 -7.99 -1.36
CA LEU A 138 10.73 -8.13 0.05
C LEU A 138 10.02 -9.32 0.68
N SER A 139 8.79 -9.56 0.26
CA SER A 139 7.91 -10.64 0.71
C SER A 139 6.94 -11.00 -0.42
N LEU A 140 5.90 -11.78 -0.13
CA LEU A 140 4.83 -12.08 -1.08
C LEU A 140 3.95 -10.88 -1.40
N ASP A 141 3.93 -9.88 -0.54
CA ASP A 141 2.98 -8.77 -0.57
C ASP A 141 3.64 -7.40 -0.70
N GLU A 142 4.97 -7.31 -0.64
CA GLU A 142 5.66 -6.03 -0.75
C GLU A 142 6.90 -6.06 -1.65
N ALA A 143 7.14 -4.94 -2.33
CA ALA A 143 8.31 -4.75 -3.17
C ALA A 143 8.75 -3.29 -3.24
N TRP A 144 10.04 -3.05 -3.36
CA TRP A 144 10.58 -1.80 -3.89
C TRP A 144 10.63 -1.85 -5.41
N VAL A 145 10.40 -0.69 -6.02
CA VAL A 145 10.46 -0.50 -7.45
C VAL A 145 11.15 0.83 -7.79
N ASP A 146 12.03 0.79 -8.77
CA ASP A 146 12.66 1.98 -9.33
C ASP A 146 12.14 2.20 -10.76
N LEU A 147 11.47 3.33 -10.96
CA LEU A 147 10.87 3.74 -12.23
C LEU A 147 11.67 4.83 -12.94
N SER A 148 12.93 5.04 -12.54
CA SER A 148 13.80 6.04 -13.19
C SER A 148 13.96 5.74 -14.68
N GLY A 149 13.72 6.75 -15.52
CA GLY A 149 13.89 6.64 -16.97
C GLY A 149 12.77 5.88 -17.71
N THR A 150 11.67 5.52 -17.04
CA THR A 150 10.56 4.78 -17.65
C THR A 150 9.47 5.66 -18.26
N GLU A 151 9.57 6.99 -18.15
CA GLU A 151 8.51 7.95 -18.48
C GLU A 151 8.06 7.86 -19.94
N ARG A 152 9.01 7.72 -20.87
CA ARG A 152 8.71 7.59 -22.30
C ARG A 152 8.08 6.26 -22.65
N LEU A 153 8.54 5.20 -22.00
CA LEU A 153 8.08 3.83 -22.25
C LEU A 153 6.65 3.64 -21.75
N ASN A 154 6.34 4.16 -20.56
CA ASN A 154 5.08 3.91 -19.88
C ASN A 154 4.09 5.10 -19.98
N GLY A 155 4.43 6.15 -20.74
CA GLY A 155 3.51 7.24 -21.10
C GLY A 155 3.19 8.23 -19.98
N GLY A 156 4.16 8.53 -19.09
CA GLY A 156 4.02 9.55 -18.05
C GLY A 156 4.99 9.38 -16.87
N PRO A 157 5.00 10.30 -15.92
CA PRO A 157 5.89 10.22 -14.76
C PRO A 157 5.56 9.02 -13.88
N PRO A 158 6.50 8.56 -13.02
CA PRO A 158 6.32 7.40 -12.14
C PRO A 158 5.05 7.42 -11.32
N ALA A 159 4.66 8.57 -10.77
CA ALA A 159 3.39 8.70 -10.04
C ALA A 159 2.17 8.30 -10.88
N PHE A 160 2.09 8.76 -12.14
CA PHE A 160 1.01 8.41 -13.06
C PHE A 160 0.99 6.91 -13.39
N GLN A 161 2.17 6.33 -13.65
CA GLN A 161 2.32 4.91 -13.93
C GLN A 161 1.83 4.05 -12.74
N LEU A 162 2.23 4.40 -11.51
CA LEU A 162 1.88 3.70 -10.29
C LEU A 162 0.39 3.82 -9.93
N ILE A 163 -0.23 4.98 -10.13
CA ILE A 163 -1.68 5.16 -9.92
C ILE A 163 -2.46 4.31 -10.91
N ARG A 164 -2.05 4.28 -12.18
CA ARG A 164 -2.64 3.40 -13.19
C ARG A 164 -2.47 1.93 -12.84
N PHE A 165 -1.27 1.54 -12.39
CA PHE A 165 -0.99 0.19 -11.90
C PHE A 165 -1.89 -0.18 -10.71
N GLN A 166 -2.01 0.70 -9.69
CA GLN A 166 -2.86 0.47 -8.52
C GLN A 166 -4.31 0.17 -8.93
N LYS A 167 -4.84 0.95 -9.86
CA LYS A 167 -6.18 0.73 -10.40
C LYS A 167 -6.27 -0.59 -11.19
N GLN A 168 -5.29 -0.90 -12.03
CA GLN A 168 -5.23 -2.14 -12.81
C GLN A 168 -5.24 -3.37 -11.88
N ILE A 169 -4.45 -3.37 -10.80
CA ILE A 169 -4.42 -4.48 -9.86
C ILE A 169 -5.77 -4.67 -9.19
N GLU A 170 -6.41 -3.61 -8.74
CA GLU A 170 -7.73 -3.69 -8.13
C GLU A 170 -8.78 -4.24 -9.12
N ASP A 171 -8.81 -3.73 -10.35
CA ASP A 171 -9.75 -4.16 -11.39
C ASP A 171 -9.54 -5.63 -11.82
N GLN A 172 -8.28 -6.09 -11.89
CA GLN A 172 -7.95 -7.44 -12.36
C GLN A 172 -7.97 -8.51 -11.28
N THR A 173 -7.69 -8.15 -10.04
CA THR A 173 -7.50 -9.13 -8.96
C THR A 173 -8.52 -8.99 -7.84
N GLY A 174 -9.23 -7.87 -7.74
CA GLY A 174 -10.07 -7.53 -6.60
C GLY A 174 -9.27 -7.26 -5.30
N LEU A 175 -7.94 -7.18 -5.40
CA LEU A 175 -7.06 -6.86 -4.28
C LEU A 175 -6.61 -5.41 -4.36
N THR A 176 -6.38 -4.78 -3.21
CA THR A 176 -5.87 -3.42 -3.16
C THR A 176 -4.42 -3.39 -2.73
N VAL A 177 -3.70 -2.40 -3.21
CA VAL A 177 -2.31 -2.12 -2.82
C VAL A 177 -2.19 -0.68 -2.32
N SER A 178 -1.30 -0.46 -1.37
CA SER A 178 -0.89 0.88 -0.94
C SER A 178 0.52 1.17 -1.43
N ILE A 179 0.73 2.37 -1.95
CA ILE A 179 1.98 2.78 -2.59
C ILE A 179 2.52 4.03 -1.92
N GLY A 180 3.82 4.01 -1.63
CA GLY A 180 4.58 5.19 -1.23
C GLY A 180 5.59 5.55 -2.32
N LEU A 181 5.64 6.82 -2.71
CA LEU A 181 6.57 7.37 -3.69
C LEU A 181 7.48 8.39 -3.03
N ALA A 182 8.78 8.27 -3.19
CA ALA A 182 9.75 9.09 -2.47
C ALA A 182 11.13 9.13 -3.17
N PRO A 183 12.08 9.97 -2.73
CA PRO A 183 13.42 10.03 -3.30
C PRO A 183 14.31 8.82 -2.93
N ASN A 184 13.93 8.01 -1.96
CA ASN A 184 14.67 6.82 -1.55
C ASN A 184 13.75 5.74 -0.98
N ARG A 185 14.29 4.52 -0.84
CA ARG A 185 13.56 3.32 -0.37
C ARG A 185 13.00 3.46 1.04
N PHE A 186 13.75 4.10 1.94
CA PHE A 186 13.33 4.28 3.32
C PHE A 186 12.06 5.13 3.41
N LEU A 187 12.06 6.31 2.78
CA LEU A 187 10.91 7.21 2.75
C LEU A 187 9.73 6.61 1.97
N ALA A 188 10.00 5.87 0.88
CA ALA A 188 8.97 5.19 0.11
C ALA A 188 8.23 4.14 0.96
N LYS A 189 8.96 3.35 1.76
CA LYS A 189 8.35 2.38 2.68
C LYS A 189 7.54 3.07 3.78
N MET A 190 8.03 4.14 4.36
CA MET A 190 7.26 4.92 5.33
C MET A 190 5.98 5.49 4.69
N ALA A 191 6.09 6.05 3.49
CA ALA A 191 4.96 6.64 2.78
C ALA A 191 3.86 5.61 2.50
N SER A 192 4.22 4.37 2.12
CA SER A 192 3.23 3.32 1.82
C SER A 192 2.34 2.93 3.01
N GLU A 193 2.79 3.20 4.25
CA GLU A 193 2.02 2.92 5.47
C GLU A 193 1.06 4.07 5.89
N MET A 194 1.23 5.27 5.32
CA MET A 194 0.59 6.49 5.84
C MET A 194 -0.92 6.56 5.59
N ASP A 195 -1.38 5.99 4.48
CA ASP A 195 -2.77 6.12 3.99
C ASP A 195 -3.40 4.75 3.68
N LYS A 196 -2.97 3.68 4.37
CA LYS A 196 -3.58 2.35 4.23
C LYS A 196 -5.02 2.33 4.73
N PRO A 197 -5.94 1.60 4.06
CA PRO A 197 -5.78 0.84 2.82
C PRO A 197 -6.00 1.67 1.55
N ARG A 198 -5.58 1.12 0.40
CA ARG A 198 -5.71 1.74 -0.92
C ARG A 198 -5.00 3.10 -1.00
N GLY A 199 -3.95 3.26 -0.18
CA GLY A 199 -3.21 4.51 -0.05
C GLY A 199 -2.33 4.79 -1.27
N PHE A 200 -2.08 6.08 -1.51
CA PHE A 200 -1.02 6.56 -2.37
C PHE A 200 -0.43 7.81 -1.75
N SER A 201 0.71 7.66 -1.12
CA SER A 201 1.35 8.75 -0.38
C SER A 201 2.66 9.14 -1.03
N VAL A 202 2.91 10.44 -1.09
CA VAL A 202 4.14 11.02 -1.65
C VAL A 202 4.89 11.72 -0.54
N VAL A 203 6.20 11.49 -0.49
CA VAL A 203 7.10 12.19 0.41
C VAL A 203 8.26 12.73 -0.42
N GLY A 204 8.22 14.01 -0.76
CA GLY A 204 9.30 14.70 -1.44
C GLY A 204 10.53 14.91 -0.56
N ALA A 205 11.69 15.17 -1.16
CA ALA A 205 12.93 15.46 -0.44
C ALA A 205 12.78 16.71 0.45
N THR A 206 12.06 17.72 -0.05
CA THR A 206 11.79 18.98 0.65
C THR A 206 10.92 18.80 1.90
N ASN A 207 9.99 17.83 1.89
CA ASN A 207 9.03 17.59 2.97
C ASN A 207 9.50 16.53 3.97
N ALA A 208 10.52 15.75 3.64
CA ALA A 208 10.95 14.59 4.42
C ALA A 208 11.31 14.94 5.87
N GLN A 209 12.07 16.03 6.10
CA GLN A 209 12.47 16.45 7.43
C GLN A 209 11.26 16.86 8.29
N ALA A 210 10.35 17.66 7.73
CA ALA A 210 9.14 18.09 8.43
C ALA A 210 8.22 16.91 8.77
N LEU A 211 8.19 15.89 7.91
CA LEU A 211 7.45 14.66 8.15
C LEU A 211 8.05 13.82 9.27
N LEU A 212 9.37 13.70 9.32
CA LEU A 212 10.08 12.83 10.26
C LEU A 212 10.22 13.44 11.66
N ALA A 213 10.48 14.73 11.76
CA ALA A 213 10.79 15.42 13.01
C ALA A 213 9.78 15.20 14.16
N PRO A 214 8.46 15.19 13.93
CA PRO A 214 7.47 14.97 15.01
C PRO A 214 7.24 13.49 15.33
N ARG A 215 7.80 12.54 14.55
CA ARG A 215 7.50 11.12 14.68
C ARG A 215 8.41 10.46 15.73
N PRO A 216 7.89 9.54 16.56
CA PRO A 216 8.73 8.77 17.46
C PRO A 216 9.65 7.85 16.65
N VAL A 217 10.81 7.53 17.20
CA VAL A 217 11.80 6.64 16.55
C VAL A 217 11.21 5.26 16.18
N THR A 218 10.21 4.80 16.93
CA THR A 218 9.49 3.55 16.67
C THR A 218 8.60 3.59 15.42
N ALA A 219 8.39 4.76 14.83
CA ALA A 219 7.71 4.90 13.53
C ALA A 219 8.63 4.58 12.34
N LEU A 220 9.93 4.45 12.58
CA LEU A 220 10.90 4.15 11.53
C LEU A 220 10.86 2.67 11.17
N PRO A 221 10.87 2.30 9.87
CA PRO A 221 10.96 0.92 9.43
C PRO A 221 12.14 0.19 10.07
N GLY A 222 11.88 -0.99 10.66
CA GLY A 222 12.90 -1.78 11.35
C GLY A 222 13.11 -1.43 12.84
N VAL A 223 12.52 -0.35 13.33
CA VAL A 223 12.61 0.02 14.77
C VAL A 223 11.37 -0.49 15.50
N GLY A 224 11.48 -1.71 16.03
CA GLY A 224 10.45 -2.30 16.87
C GLY A 224 10.57 -1.88 18.35
N PRO A 225 9.69 -2.39 19.26
CA PRO A 225 9.67 -2.04 20.67
C PRO A 225 10.98 -2.35 21.43
N VAL A 226 11.82 -3.23 20.89
CA VAL A 226 13.11 -3.60 21.49
C VAL A 226 14.15 -2.50 21.26
N PHE A 227 14.18 -1.89 20.07
CA PHE A 227 15.12 -0.82 19.72
C PHE A 227 14.60 0.59 20.06
N GLY A 228 13.30 0.72 20.35
CA GLY A 228 12.68 2.00 20.67
C GLY A 228 12.64 2.34 22.16
N LYS A 229 13.44 1.62 22.99
CA LYS A 229 13.54 1.87 24.44
C LYS A 229 14.65 2.84 24.76
#